data_3c6f9ce6084ddb4b8fba0068018ee42b
#
_entry.id   3c6f9ce6084ddb4b8fba0068018ee42b
#
_cell.length_a   1.000
_cell.length_b   1.000
_cell.length_c   1.000
_cell.angle_alpha   90.00
_cell.angle_beta   90.00
_cell.angle_gamma   90.00
#
_symmetry.space_group_name_H-M   'P 1'
#
loop_
_entity.id
_entity.type
_entity.pdbx_description
1 polymer ?
#
loop_
_entity_poly.entity_id
_entity_poly.type
_entity_poly.pdbx_seq_one_letter_code
_entity_poly.pdbx_strand_id
1 'polypeptide(L)'
;MLALIACLLTAYIYSPSIVEIMKLRFFDYVIEVEKPTGNIVLLNLTEDDIQREGGWPFPRERLAEIHVDLLNAGAASVSWVVVFSEDDRFGGDEVFAEALSYAPSVIAMFETDGFKEVPKTEGTVILGDDIGGVMAKGVTQNIQPLRDVSLQGVVGATLEADLLLRRMPLLMRSPEGWMASFGTQLLKAVTGTSTYVIKTNANGIQEVRVKQLNPIPTDSDGRVWVNWVATESTSLQEMNVSGKMVVIGTTAKGILPAIATPKGLLYPHQIQAALAETIIHASNKKMPMVPQESMLYEAAIIVAGALLVFLSINYLGVYLGALLSFVVMAATMGFGFYLIRSGMLIDVTWATVSEFVVALFAFYVNYREQYKLKEQIKKQFEHYLDPRQVKKLQENPELLKLGGEKRYCTFLFTDVRGFTALSESVTPEEVAYIMNKALTAQQSAVAQCHGMVDKYIGDAMMAIFGAPLDLENHEDWAIECAIQIEKNMEELNIEFKSRGLPPIKIGIGINSGDAIIGNMGSDQRFDYTAIGDAVNVAARLESGTKAAGVDVLIGHKTAKNSKCKLQSLPSIEAKGKSEKVEVFTLEKK
;
A
#
# COMPACT_ATOMS: atom_id res chain seq x y z
N MET A 1 -7.14 -10.94 -8.59
CA MET A 1 -6.24 -10.06 -9.35
C MET A 1 -6.97 -9.10 -10.29
N LEU A 2 -7.69 -9.59 -11.30
CA LEU A 2 -8.42 -8.72 -12.24
C LEU A 2 -9.37 -7.73 -11.54
N ALA A 3 -10.09 -8.17 -10.50
CA ALA A 3 -10.96 -7.29 -9.71
C ALA A 3 -10.16 -6.17 -8.99
N LEU A 4 -8.96 -6.45 -8.51
CA LEU A 4 -8.10 -5.45 -7.88
C LEU A 4 -7.63 -4.41 -8.90
N ILE A 5 -7.16 -4.85 -10.08
CA ILE A 5 -6.76 -3.94 -11.17
C ILE A 5 -7.94 -3.09 -11.62
N ALA A 6 -9.13 -3.68 -11.78
CA ALA A 6 -10.33 -2.95 -12.12
C ALA A 6 -10.70 -1.89 -11.06
N CYS A 7 -10.54 -2.21 -9.77
CA CYS A 7 -10.76 -1.28 -8.67
C CYS A 7 -9.76 -0.10 -8.71
N LEU A 8 -8.48 -0.38 -8.97
CA LEU A 8 -7.43 0.64 -9.07
C LEU A 8 -7.64 1.55 -10.29
N LEU A 9 -8.08 0.98 -11.42
CA LEU A 9 -8.46 1.75 -12.61
C LEU A 9 -9.70 2.61 -12.37
N THR A 10 -10.71 2.07 -11.67
CA THR A 10 -11.90 2.83 -11.30
C THR A 10 -11.53 4.01 -10.41
N ALA A 11 -10.67 3.79 -9.40
CA ALA A 11 -10.17 4.86 -8.55
C ALA A 11 -9.39 5.92 -9.34
N TYR A 12 -8.65 5.53 -10.36
CA TYR A 12 -7.98 6.45 -11.27
C TYR A 12 -8.98 7.28 -12.09
N ILE A 13 -9.99 6.62 -12.70
CA ILE A 13 -10.99 7.26 -13.57
C ILE A 13 -11.81 8.30 -12.79
N TYR A 14 -12.25 7.97 -11.57
CA TYR A 14 -12.99 8.90 -10.72
C TYR A 14 -12.11 9.98 -10.08
N SER A 15 -10.78 9.83 -10.16
CA SER A 15 -9.78 10.79 -9.68
C SER A 15 -10.15 11.42 -8.33
N PRO A 16 -10.26 10.65 -7.25
CA PRO A 16 -10.52 11.25 -5.95
C PRO A 16 -9.42 12.27 -5.62
N SER A 17 -9.75 13.31 -4.88
CA SER A 17 -8.85 14.45 -4.60
C SER A 17 -7.43 14.03 -4.19
N ILE A 18 -7.28 12.88 -3.53
CA ILE A 18 -5.97 12.38 -3.11
C ILE A 18 -5.08 11.97 -4.29
N VAL A 19 -5.67 11.36 -5.34
CA VAL A 19 -4.94 10.95 -6.55
C VAL A 19 -4.48 12.18 -7.31
N GLU A 20 -5.38 13.16 -7.48
CA GLU A 20 -5.08 14.42 -8.14
C GLU A 20 -3.99 15.21 -7.38
N ILE A 21 -4.08 15.30 -6.05
CA ILE A 21 -3.05 15.96 -5.22
C ILE A 21 -1.69 15.27 -5.36
N MET A 22 -1.64 13.93 -5.38
CA MET A 22 -0.38 13.20 -5.56
C MET A 22 0.26 13.51 -6.91
N LYS A 23 -0.54 13.49 -7.99
CA LYS A 23 -0.10 13.87 -9.34
C LYS A 23 0.46 15.29 -9.36
N LEU A 24 -0.30 16.26 -8.86
CA LEU A 24 0.11 17.67 -8.85
C LEU A 24 1.41 17.90 -8.06
N ARG A 25 1.55 17.24 -6.89
CA ARG A 25 2.78 17.33 -6.08
C ARG A 25 4.00 16.70 -6.76
N PHE A 26 3.78 15.61 -7.47
CA PHE A 26 4.85 15.00 -8.27
C PHE A 26 5.31 15.94 -9.38
N PHE A 27 4.38 16.59 -10.09
CA PHE A 27 4.71 17.57 -11.12
C PHE A 27 5.49 18.76 -10.54
N ASP A 28 5.07 19.30 -9.39
CA ASP A 28 5.79 20.38 -8.70
C ASP A 28 7.26 20.02 -8.39
N TYR A 29 7.51 18.74 -8.07
CA TYR A 29 8.85 18.27 -7.76
C TYR A 29 9.72 18.09 -9.02
N VAL A 30 9.13 17.64 -10.12
CA VAL A 30 9.87 17.26 -11.33
C VAL A 30 10.06 18.45 -12.30
N ILE A 31 9.09 19.39 -12.34
CA ILE A 31 9.15 20.56 -13.24
C ILE A 31 10.29 21.47 -12.79
N GLU A 32 11.26 21.64 -13.68
CA GLU A 32 12.35 22.60 -13.48
C GLU A 32 11.86 24.02 -13.78
N VAL A 33 12.19 24.96 -12.89
CA VAL A 33 11.90 26.39 -13.09
C VAL A 33 12.98 26.99 -13.98
N GLU A 34 12.57 27.58 -15.08
CA GLU A 34 13.47 28.32 -15.99
C GLU A 34 14.00 29.59 -15.32
N LYS A 35 15.09 30.14 -15.85
CA LYS A 35 15.60 31.43 -15.41
C LYS A 35 14.74 32.57 -15.96
N PRO A 36 14.63 33.73 -15.26
CA PRO A 36 13.92 34.88 -15.79
C PRO A 36 14.54 35.34 -17.10
N THR A 37 13.71 35.83 -18.03
CA THR A 37 14.17 36.30 -19.34
C THR A 37 14.94 37.62 -19.28
N GLY A 38 14.77 38.34 -18.18
CA GLY A 38 15.32 39.70 -18.01
C GLY A 38 14.51 40.81 -18.70
N ASN A 39 13.40 40.45 -19.37
CA ASN A 39 12.53 41.41 -20.04
C ASN A 39 11.50 42.05 -19.11
N ILE A 40 11.26 41.48 -17.94
CA ILE A 40 10.28 41.96 -16.97
C ILE A 40 10.98 42.30 -15.66
N VAL A 41 10.54 43.40 -15.04
CA VAL A 41 10.99 43.81 -13.70
C VAL A 41 9.76 44.16 -12.85
N LEU A 42 9.78 43.72 -11.60
CA LEU A 42 8.74 44.04 -10.64
C LEU A 42 9.08 45.30 -9.87
N LEU A 43 8.16 46.24 -9.79
CA LEU A 43 8.22 47.33 -8.82
C LEU A 43 7.27 46.99 -7.67
N ASN A 44 7.86 46.62 -6.53
CA ASN A 44 7.12 46.28 -5.33
C ASN A 44 6.87 47.54 -4.49
N LEU A 45 5.60 47.95 -4.37
CA LEU A 45 5.22 49.00 -3.42
C LEU A 45 5.13 48.33 -2.02
N THR A 46 6.13 48.63 -1.21
CA THR A 46 6.29 48.03 0.12
C THR A 46 5.51 48.79 1.19
N GLU A 47 5.43 48.27 2.40
CA GLU A 47 4.85 48.94 3.58
C GLU A 47 5.58 50.30 3.84
N ASP A 48 6.93 50.30 3.71
CA ASP A 48 7.74 51.51 3.91
C ASP A 48 7.49 52.56 2.82
N ASP A 49 7.23 52.14 1.59
CA ASP A 49 6.89 53.07 0.50
C ASP A 49 5.54 53.71 0.76
N ILE A 50 4.53 52.89 1.17
CA ILE A 50 3.19 53.40 1.49
C ILE A 50 3.22 54.37 2.66
N GLN A 51 4.01 54.07 3.70
CA GLN A 51 4.15 54.96 4.83
C GLN A 51 4.84 56.30 4.45
N ARG A 52 5.86 56.24 3.60
CA ARG A 52 6.55 57.44 3.12
C ARG A 52 5.67 58.33 2.25
N GLU A 53 4.81 57.74 1.44
CA GLU A 53 3.88 58.44 0.54
C GLU A 53 2.56 58.86 1.25
N GLY A 54 2.45 58.66 2.56
CA GLY A 54 1.30 59.11 3.36
C GLY A 54 0.08 58.18 3.38
N GLY A 55 0.21 56.98 2.92
CA GLY A 55 -0.84 55.94 2.96
C GLY A 55 -1.34 55.50 1.58
N TRP A 56 -2.10 54.40 1.58
CA TRP A 56 -2.68 53.85 0.36
C TRP A 56 -4.20 54.09 0.33
N PRO A 57 -4.86 54.38 -0.82
CA PRO A 57 -4.26 54.57 -2.17
C PRO A 57 -3.56 55.92 -2.35
N PHE A 58 -2.50 55.93 -3.17
CA PHE A 58 -1.82 57.16 -3.54
C PHE A 58 -2.74 58.02 -4.42
N PRO A 59 -2.62 59.38 -4.34
CA PRO A 59 -3.28 60.30 -5.29
C PRO A 59 -2.89 59.98 -6.74
N ARG A 60 -3.82 60.11 -7.69
CA ARG A 60 -3.56 59.83 -9.11
C ARG A 60 -2.42 60.65 -9.69
N GLU A 61 -2.27 61.89 -9.24
CA GLU A 61 -1.11 62.74 -9.63
C GLU A 61 0.22 62.08 -9.26
N ARG A 62 0.29 61.48 -8.03
CA ARG A 62 1.49 60.80 -7.59
C ARG A 62 1.76 59.52 -8.39
N LEU A 63 0.71 58.77 -8.76
CA LEU A 63 0.83 57.63 -9.65
C LEU A 63 1.32 58.05 -11.06
N ALA A 64 0.85 59.16 -11.55
CA ALA A 64 1.31 59.73 -12.82
C ALA A 64 2.80 60.08 -12.77
N GLU A 65 3.27 60.74 -11.70
CA GLU A 65 4.70 61.05 -11.50
C GLU A 65 5.54 59.76 -11.51
N ILE A 66 5.18 58.76 -10.72
CA ILE A 66 5.89 57.45 -10.68
C ILE A 66 5.92 56.80 -12.08
N HIS A 67 4.80 56.84 -12.81
CA HIS A 67 4.70 56.31 -14.16
C HIS A 67 5.68 57.00 -15.13
N VAL A 68 5.69 58.33 -15.12
CA VAL A 68 6.58 59.14 -15.98
C VAL A 68 8.04 58.95 -15.59
N ASP A 69 8.36 58.91 -14.28
CA ASP A 69 9.73 58.69 -13.81
C ASP A 69 10.29 57.34 -14.28
N LEU A 70 9.49 56.30 -14.29
CA LEU A 70 9.86 54.97 -14.81
C LEU A 70 10.10 55.00 -16.33
N LEU A 71 9.27 55.72 -17.08
CA LEU A 71 9.48 55.91 -18.52
C LEU A 71 10.75 56.72 -18.80
N ASN A 72 11.01 57.77 -18.02
CA ASN A 72 12.25 58.58 -18.11
C ASN A 72 13.50 57.75 -17.75
N ALA A 73 13.35 56.74 -16.83
CA ALA A 73 14.40 55.77 -16.51
C ALA A 73 14.60 54.72 -17.62
N GLY A 74 13.83 54.81 -18.72
CA GLY A 74 13.97 53.95 -19.91
C GLY A 74 13.12 52.69 -19.92
N ALA A 75 12.07 52.60 -19.11
CA ALA A 75 11.14 51.49 -19.17
C ALA A 75 10.49 51.35 -20.56
N ALA A 76 10.38 50.12 -21.08
CA ALA A 76 9.73 49.85 -22.36
C ALA A 76 8.19 49.93 -22.26
N SER A 77 7.64 49.61 -21.12
CA SER A 77 6.23 49.77 -20.73
C SER A 77 6.09 49.81 -19.22
N VAL A 78 5.05 50.46 -18.72
CA VAL A 78 4.76 50.54 -17.29
C VAL A 78 3.30 50.10 -17.07
N SER A 79 3.09 49.07 -16.25
CA SER A 79 1.78 48.46 -16.08
C SER A 79 1.44 48.27 -14.61
N TRP A 80 0.17 48.46 -14.24
CA TRP A 80 -0.29 48.51 -12.86
C TRP A 80 -1.23 47.37 -12.53
N VAL A 81 -0.84 46.53 -11.60
CA VAL A 81 -1.71 45.49 -11.04
C VAL A 81 -2.54 46.09 -9.90
N VAL A 82 -3.28 47.11 -10.26
CA VAL A 82 -4.21 47.88 -9.42
C VAL A 82 -5.48 48.15 -10.23
N VAL A 83 -6.65 48.08 -9.59
CA VAL A 83 -7.91 48.48 -10.20
C VAL A 83 -8.29 49.87 -9.70
N PHE A 84 -8.67 50.74 -10.62
CA PHE A 84 -9.09 52.11 -10.38
C PHE A 84 -10.58 52.24 -10.69
N SER A 85 -11.42 51.69 -9.80
CA SER A 85 -12.87 51.58 -10.02
C SER A 85 -13.70 52.77 -9.61
N GLU A 86 -13.06 53.74 -8.98
CA GLU A 86 -13.71 54.97 -8.48
C GLU A 86 -12.85 56.18 -8.85
N ASP A 87 -13.52 57.32 -9.04
CA ASP A 87 -12.85 58.58 -9.33
C ASP A 87 -11.93 58.98 -8.17
N ASP A 88 -10.81 59.64 -8.52
CA ASP A 88 -9.87 60.13 -7.52
C ASP A 88 -10.50 61.29 -6.73
N ARG A 89 -10.56 61.10 -5.42
CA ARG A 89 -11.06 62.16 -4.51
C ARG A 89 -10.26 63.47 -4.56
N PHE A 90 -9.06 63.44 -5.15
CA PHE A 90 -8.19 64.60 -5.33
C PHE A 90 -8.22 65.16 -6.76
N GLY A 91 -8.92 64.49 -7.69
CA GLY A 91 -9.16 64.99 -9.06
C GLY A 91 -8.02 64.72 -10.07
N GLY A 92 -7.09 63.81 -9.75
CA GLY A 92 -5.92 63.52 -10.60
C GLY A 92 -6.14 62.52 -11.73
N ASP A 93 -7.35 62.06 -12.01
CA ASP A 93 -7.64 60.98 -12.98
C ASP A 93 -7.21 61.34 -14.41
N GLU A 94 -7.46 62.55 -14.87
CA GLU A 94 -7.04 63.00 -16.19
C GLU A 94 -5.51 63.10 -16.32
N VAL A 95 -4.83 63.52 -15.25
CA VAL A 95 -3.34 63.60 -15.22
C VAL A 95 -2.73 62.20 -15.32
N PHE A 96 -3.33 61.24 -14.63
CA PHE A 96 -2.87 59.85 -14.70
C PHE A 96 -3.23 59.20 -16.05
N ALA A 97 -4.39 59.49 -16.63
CA ALA A 97 -4.75 59.07 -17.97
C ALA A 97 -3.76 59.61 -19.03
N GLU A 98 -3.37 60.87 -18.94
CA GLU A 98 -2.34 61.46 -19.80
C GLU A 98 -1.00 60.71 -19.66
N ALA A 99 -0.55 60.46 -18.42
CA ALA A 99 0.68 59.70 -18.18
C ALA A 99 0.64 58.29 -18.77
N LEU A 100 -0.47 57.57 -18.61
CA LEU A 100 -0.67 56.24 -19.19
C LEU A 100 -0.61 56.25 -20.73
N SER A 101 -0.94 57.37 -21.39
CA SER A 101 -0.95 57.47 -22.84
C SER A 101 0.47 57.62 -23.46
N TYR A 102 1.50 57.96 -22.68
CA TYR A 102 2.85 58.21 -23.18
C TYR A 102 3.57 56.94 -23.68
N ALA A 103 3.19 55.74 -23.15
CA ALA A 103 3.72 54.48 -23.62
C ALA A 103 2.64 53.38 -23.47
N PRO A 104 2.77 52.25 -24.18
CA PRO A 104 1.86 51.12 -24.01
C PRO A 104 1.79 50.67 -22.55
N SER A 105 0.59 50.75 -21.94
CA SER A 105 0.35 50.44 -20.53
C SER A 105 -0.82 49.48 -20.35
N VAL A 106 -0.76 48.65 -19.31
CA VAL A 106 -1.81 47.75 -18.91
C VAL A 106 -2.23 48.04 -17.47
N ILE A 107 -3.53 48.18 -17.24
CA ILE A 107 -4.08 48.28 -15.88
C ILE A 107 -4.98 47.09 -15.58
N ALA A 108 -5.02 46.65 -14.31
CA ALA A 108 -5.70 45.43 -13.92
C ALA A 108 -7.22 45.60 -13.86
N MET A 109 -7.93 44.53 -14.22
CA MET A 109 -9.31 44.26 -13.80
C MET A 109 -9.26 43.08 -12.88
N PHE A 110 -9.87 43.15 -11.70
CA PHE A 110 -9.91 42.02 -10.78
C PHE A 110 -11.18 41.21 -10.95
N GLU A 111 -11.05 39.88 -10.94
CA GLU A 111 -12.19 38.97 -10.96
C GLU A 111 -13.05 39.15 -9.72
N THR A 112 -14.36 39.21 -9.90
CA THR A 112 -15.39 39.40 -8.85
C THR A 112 -16.61 38.54 -9.14
N ASP A 113 -17.55 38.51 -8.21
CA ASP A 113 -18.83 37.85 -8.44
C ASP A 113 -19.79 38.81 -9.18
N GLY A 114 -20.02 38.52 -10.45
CA GLY A 114 -20.93 39.26 -11.33
C GLY A 114 -20.27 40.42 -12.10
N PHE A 115 -20.90 40.78 -13.22
CA PHE A 115 -20.52 41.92 -14.05
C PHE A 115 -21.44 43.10 -13.74
N LYS A 116 -20.88 44.24 -13.32
CA LYS A 116 -21.62 45.50 -13.30
C LYS A 116 -21.81 46.02 -14.73
N GLU A 117 -20.76 45.99 -15.54
CA GLU A 117 -20.75 46.22 -16.96
C GLU A 117 -19.89 45.16 -17.61
N VAL A 118 -20.21 44.70 -18.82
CA VAL A 118 -19.36 43.75 -19.55
C VAL A 118 -18.18 44.53 -20.15
N PRO A 119 -16.93 44.13 -19.88
CA PRO A 119 -15.78 44.84 -20.41
C PRO A 119 -15.68 44.67 -21.93
N LYS A 120 -15.03 45.64 -22.57
CA LYS A 120 -14.70 45.58 -24.00
C LYS A 120 -13.91 44.31 -24.29
N THR A 121 -14.41 43.51 -25.22
CA THR A 121 -13.80 42.24 -25.60
C THR A 121 -12.60 42.44 -26.51
N GLU A 122 -11.67 41.50 -26.44
CA GLU A 122 -10.52 41.45 -27.29
C GLU A 122 -10.86 40.95 -28.69
N GLY A 123 -10.20 41.49 -29.70
CA GLY A 123 -10.25 40.94 -31.06
C GLY A 123 -9.69 39.51 -31.06
N THR A 124 -10.54 38.54 -31.37
CA THR A 124 -10.14 37.12 -31.43
C THR A 124 -10.48 36.50 -32.76
N VAL A 125 -9.61 35.62 -33.24
CA VAL A 125 -9.84 34.74 -34.38
C VAL A 125 -9.86 33.31 -33.88
N ILE A 126 -10.97 32.62 -34.05
CA ILE A 126 -11.13 31.22 -33.60
C ILE A 126 -10.96 30.31 -34.81
N LEU A 127 -10.04 29.34 -34.70
CA LEU A 127 -9.77 28.30 -35.71
C LEU A 127 -10.33 26.99 -35.17
N GLY A 128 -11.53 26.64 -35.57
CA GLY A 128 -12.34 25.52 -35.10
C GLY A 128 -13.66 25.98 -34.47
N ASP A 129 -14.26 25.15 -33.62
CA ASP A 129 -15.50 25.46 -32.93
C ASP A 129 -15.25 26.39 -31.74
N ASP A 130 -16.17 27.29 -31.43
CA ASP A 130 -16.04 28.22 -30.28
C ASP A 130 -16.42 27.52 -28.97
N ILE A 131 -15.54 26.62 -28.52
CA ILE A 131 -15.71 25.80 -27.31
C ILE A 131 -14.50 25.92 -26.38
N GLY A 132 -14.69 25.55 -25.11
CA GLY A 132 -13.66 25.64 -24.07
C GLY A 132 -13.46 27.06 -23.52
N GLY A 133 -12.46 27.21 -22.67
CA GLY A 133 -12.11 28.47 -22.01
C GLY A 133 -12.76 28.66 -20.64
N VAL A 134 -11.98 29.27 -19.73
CA VAL A 134 -12.45 29.62 -18.38
C VAL A 134 -13.42 30.78 -18.47
N MET A 135 -14.63 30.58 -17.96
CA MET A 135 -15.63 31.65 -17.86
C MET A 135 -15.32 32.52 -16.64
N ALA A 136 -15.10 33.80 -16.84
CA ALA A 136 -15.01 34.76 -15.75
C ALA A 136 -16.38 34.91 -15.07
N LYS A 137 -16.41 34.91 -13.76
CA LYS A 137 -17.64 35.11 -12.99
C LYS A 137 -18.13 36.55 -13.06
N GLY A 138 -17.21 37.48 -13.12
CA GLY A 138 -17.40 38.92 -13.24
C GLY A 138 -16.05 39.64 -13.12
N VAL A 139 -16.00 40.90 -13.41
CA VAL A 139 -14.80 41.75 -13.24
C VAL A 139 -15.15 43.14 -12.75
N THR A 140 -14.30 43.69 -11.91
CA THR A 140 -14.33 45.12 -11.57
C THR A 140 -13.48 45.87 -12.58
N GLN A 141 -14.08 46.80 -13.29
CA GLN A 141 -13.42 47.62 -14.31
C GLN A 141 -12.85 48.91 -13.72
N ASN A 142 -11.93 49.52 -14.45
CA ASN A 142 -11.39 50.83 -14.17
C ASN A 142 -12.37 51.92 -14.64
N ILE A 143 -12.19 53.17 -14.18
CA ILE A 143 -12.95 54.34 -14.64
C ILE A 143 -12.70 54.63 -16.12
N GLN A 144 -13.68 55.29 -16.79
CA GLN A 144 -13.65 55.50 -18.23
C GLN A 144 -12.38 56.24 -18.74
N PRO A 145 -11.92 57.34 -18.12
CA PRO A 145 -10.71 58.04 -18.62
C PRO A 145 -9.49 57.15 -18.73
N LEU A 146 -9.28 56.21 -17.76
CA LEU A 146 -8.15 55.31 -17.77
C LEU A 146 -8.34 54.13 -18.75
N ARG A 147 -9.57 53.68 -18.95
CA ARG A 147 -9.91 52.63 -19.93
C ARG A 147 -9.67 53.04 -21.37
N ASP A 148 -9.84 54.31 -21.69
CA ASP A 148 -9.74 54.82 -23.06
C ASP A 148 -8.29 54.91 -23.53
N VAL A 149 -7.32 55.03 -22.64
CA VAL A 149 -5.90 55.25 -22.95
C VAL A 149 -5.00 54.05 -22.64
N SER A 150 -5.48 53.03 -21.95
CA SER A 150 -4.71 51.86 -21.55
C SER A 150 -5.38 50.54 -21.91
N LEU A 151 -4.59 49.48 -22.00
CA LEU A 151 -5.11 48.12 -22.13
C LEU A 151 -5.60 47.60 -20.78
N GLN A 152 -6.64 46.74 -20.81
CA GLN A 152 -7.22 46.17 -19.62
C GLN A 152 -6.87 44.68 -19.52
N GLY A 153 -6.31 44.25 -18.39
CA GLY A 153 -5.93 42.84 -18.21
C GLY A 153 -6.60 42.22 -16.97
N VAL A 154 -7.19 41.03 -17.12
CA VAL A 154 -7.87 40.35 -16.01
C VAL A 154 -6.85 39.70 -15.06
N VAL A 155 -7.04 39.95 -13.77
CA VAL A 155 -6.32 39.30 -12.67
C VAL A 155 -7.32 38.40 -11.95
N GLY A 156 -7.27 37.11 -12.26
CA GLY A 156 -8.06 36.07 -11.65
C GLY A 156 -7.21 34.82 -11.50
N ALA A 157 -7.58 33.96 -10.57
CA ALA A 157 -6.87 32.72 -10.31
C ALA A 157 -7.82 31.61 -9.85
N THR A 158 -7.74 30.47 -10.50
CA THR A 158 -8.46 29.27 -10.09
C THR A 158 -7.48 28.32 -9.39
N LEU A 159 -7.72 28.06 -8.11
CA LEU A 159 -6.88 27.17 -7.31
C LEU A 159 -7.19 25.71 -7.63
N GLU A 160 -6.17 24.85 -7.59
CA GLU A 160 -6.28 23.41 -7.73
C GLU A 160 -6.88 22.76 -6.46
N ALA A 161 -7.08 21.46 -6.48
CA ALA A 161 -7.71 20.71 -5.38
C ALA A 161 -6.97 20.84 -4.02
N ASP A 162 -5.67 21.14 -4.05
CA ASP A 162 -4.84 21.37 -2.86
C ASP A 162 -4.64 22.86 -2.52
N LEU A 163 -5.48 23.72 -3.07
CA LEU A 163 -5.49 25.16 -2.89
C LEU A 163 -4.21 25.89 -3.37
N LEU A 164 -3.42 25.26 -4.24
CA LEU A 164 -2.30 25.93 -4.90
C LEU A 164 -2.69 26.39 -6.29
N LEU A 165 -2.13 27.54 -6.70
CA LEU A 165 -2.23 28.02 -8.06
C LEU A 165 -1.07 27.45 -8.89
N ARG A 166 -1.38 26.73 -9.97
CA ARG A 166 -0.39 26.18 -10.90
C ARG A 166 -0.61 26.58 -12.33
N ARG A 167 -1.89 26.66 -12.73
CA ARG A 167 -2.31 26.96 -14.10
C ARG A 167 -3.05 28.27 -14.16
N MET A 168 -2.78 29.03 -15.20
CA MET A 168 -3.49 30.29 -15.45
C MET A 168 -4.02 30.34 -16.87
N PRO A 169 -5.25 30.87 -17.08
CA PRO A 169 -5.79 31.07 -18.41
C PRO A 169 -5.04 32.21 -19.11
N LEU A 170 -4.74 32.03 -20.39
CA LEU A 170 -4.20 33.11 -21.23
C LEU A 170 -5.30 34.09 -21.59
N LEU A 171 -6.48 33.56 -21.91
CA LEU A 171 -7.70 34.31 -22.18
C LEU A 171 -8.85 33.74 -21.35
N MET A 172 -9.77 34.61 -20.94
CA MET A 172 -11.00 34.25 -20.20
C MET A 172 -12.21 34.66 -21.00
N ARG A 173 -13.29 33.90 -20.88
CA ARG A 173 -14.58 34.26 -21.50
C ARG A 173 -15.35 35.24 -20.66
N SER A 174 -16.01 36.17 -21.33
CA SER A 174 -17.10 36.99 -20.82
C SER A 174 -18.39 36.68 -21.58
N PRO A 175 -19.55 37.20 -21.15
CA PRO A 175 -20.79 37.04 -21.89
C PRO A 175 -20.78 37.54 -23.34
N GLU A 176 -19.89 38.49 -23.66
CA GLU A 176 -19.81 39.12 -24.99
C GLU A 176 -18.60 38.72 -25.81
N GLY A 177 -17.65 37.93 -25.24
CA GLY A 177 -16.46 37.49 -25.96
C GLY A 177 -15.28 37.19 -25.04
N TRP A 178 -14.09 37.46 -25.51
CA TRP A 178 -12.84 37.10 -24.82
C TRP A 178 -12.16 38.28 -24.17
N MET A 179 -11.62 38.07 -22.98
CA MET A 179 -10.78 39.02 -22.24
C MET A 179 -9.40 38.40 -22.04
N ALA A 180 -8.34 39.17 -22.15
CA ALA A 180 -6.97 38.70 -21.90
C ALA A 180 -6.64 38.76 -20.39
N SER A 181 -5.91 37.74 -19.88
CA SER A 181 -5.29 37.88 -18.58
C SER A 181 -4.21 38.99 -18.61
N PHE A 182 -3.92 39.55 -17.45
CA PHE A 182 -2.98 40.72 -17.36
C PHE A 182 -1.60 40.37 -17.94
N GLY A 183 -1.04 39.20 -17.59
CA GLY A 183 0.24 38.75 -18.12
C GLY A 183 0.26 38.58 -19.65
N THR A 184 -0.87 38.15 -20.25
CA THR A 184 -1.03 38.03 -21.70
C THR A 184 -1.14 39.42 -22.35
N GLN A 185 -1.83 40.34 -21.67
CA GLN A 185 -2.02 41.71 -22.15
C GLN A 185 -0.71 42.52 -22.14
N LEU A 186 0.21 42.27 -21.19
CA LEU A 186 1.53 42.85 -21.17
C LEU A 186 2.28 42.63 -22.50
N LEU A 187 2.22 41.42 -23.02
CA LEU A 187 2.92 41.07 -24.26
C LEU A 187 2.23 41.68 -25.49
N LYS A 188 0.89 41.77 -25.46
CA LYS A 188 0.15 42.47 -26.50
C LYS A 188 0.53 43.96 -26.55
N ALA A 189 0.66 44.61 -25.39
CA ALA A 189 1.07 46.01 -25.29
C ALA A 189 2.42 46.27 -25.99
N VAL A 190 3.41 45.43 -25.73
CA VAL A 190 4.77 45.60 -26.29
C VAL A 190 4.86 45.19 -27.77
N THR A 191 4.12 44.16 -28.17
CA THR A 191 4.12 43.70 -29.59
C THR A 191 3.25 44.55 -30.51
N GLY A 192 2.39 45.42 -29.98
CA GLY A 192 1.48 46.27 -30.76
C GLY A 192 0.41 45.47 -31.53
N THR A 193 0.14 44.23 -31.15
CA THR A 193 -0.83 43.40 -31.86
C THR A 193 -2.27 43.74 -31.44
N SER A 194 -3.21 43.58 -32.37
CA SER A 194 -4.63 43.87 -32.12
C SER A 194 -5.48 42.64 -31.86
N THR A 195 -4.92 41.44 -32.07
CA THR A 195 -5.77 40.21 -32.20
C THR A 195 -5.07 39.01 -31.57
N TYR A 196 -5.86 38.17 -30.90
CA TYR A 196 -5.48 36.83 -30.46
C TYR A 196 -6.01 35.76 -31.44
N VAL A 197 -5.29 34.67 -31.58
CA VAL A 197 -5.74 33.50 -32.35
C VAL A 197 -5.92 32.33 -31.38
N ILE A 198 -7.12 31.75 -31.35
CA ILE A 198 -7.47 30.61 -30.52
C ILE A 198 -7.70 29.43 -31.47
N LYS A 199 -6.99 28.34 -31.29
CA LYS A 199 -7.23 27.12 -32.03
C LYS A 199 -7.88 26.09 -31.12
N THR A 200 -8.97 25.49 -31.59
CA THR A 200 -9.78 24.53 -30.84
C THR A 200 -9.91 23.21 -31.59
N ASN A 201 -10.26 22.17 -30.87
CA ASN A 201 -10.71 20.87 -31.38
C ASN A 201 -11.97 20.42 -30.62
N ALA A 202 -12.43 19.19 -30.85
CA ALA A 202 -13.62 18.63 -30.20
C ALA A 202 -13.53 18.60 -28.66
N ASN A 203 -12.33 18.68 -28.06
CA ASN A 203 -12.11 18.61 -26.60
C ASN A 203 -11.93 19.99 -25.96
N GLY A 204 -11.86 21.07 -26.74
CA GLY A 204 -11.63 22.43 -26.22
C GLY A 204 -10.48 23.17 -26.91
N ILE A 205 -9.85 24.10 -26.20
CA ILE A 205 -8.72 24.90 -26.69
C ILE A 205 -7.48 24.02 -26.77
N GLN A 206 -6.71 24.15 -27.86
CA GLN A 206 -5.42 23.49 -28.05
C GLN A 206 -4.24 24.44 -27.90
N GLU A 207 -4.36 25.63 -28.47
CA GLU A 207 -3.33 26.64 -28.42
C GLU A 207 -3.92 28.04 -28.51
N VAL A 208 -3.24 28.97 -27.87
CA VAL A 208 -3.53 30.40 -27.95
C VAL A 208 -2.30 31.11 -28.49
N ARG A 209 -2.51 32.10 -29.37
CA ARG A 209 -1.43 32.85 -29.97
C ARG A 209 -1.69 34.33 -29.87
N VAL A 210 -0.72 35.07 -29.37
CA VAL A 210 -0.59 36.51 -29.58
C VAL A 210 -0.01 36.68 -31.00
N LYS A 211 -0.66 37.38 -31.90
CA LYS A 211 -0.48 37.32 -33.36
C LYS A 211 0.97 37.31 -33.89
N GLN A 212 1.90 37.98 -33.24
CA GLN A 212 3.31 38.01 -33.65
C GLN A 212 4.20 37.00 -32.94
N LEU A 213 3.68 36.29 -31.94
CA LEU A 213 4.41 35.28 -31.19
C LEU A 213 4.13 33.88 -31.71
N ASN A 214 4.93 32.91 -31.32
CA ASN A 214 4.65 31.52 -31.60
C ASN A 214 3.38 31.04 -30.85
N PRO A 215 2.64 30.05 -31.39
CA PRO A 215 1.51 29.45 -30.68
C PRO A 215 1.94 28.87 -29.35
N ILE A 216 1.11 29.06 -28.34
CA ILE A 216 1.32 28.57 -26.98
C ILE A 216 0.32 27.42 -26.75
N PRO A 217 0.77 26.17 -26.61
CA PRO A 217 -0.09 25.06 -26.24
C PRO A 217 -0.74 25.29 -24.88
N THR A 218 -2.01 24.93 -24.76
CA THR A 218 -2.80 25.08 -23.53
C THR A 218 -3.53 23.78 -23.20
N ASP A 219 -4.08 23.69 -21.99
CA ASP A 219 -5.11 22.69 -21.72
C ASP A 219 -6.44 23.05 -22.41
N SER A 220 -7.44 22.18 -22.32
CA SER A 220 -8.77 22.35 -22.95
C SER A 220 -9.50 23.64 -22.54
N ASP A 221 -9.12 24.21 -21.40
CA ASP A 221 -9.65 25.47 -20.87
C ASP A 221 -8.82 26.69 -21.25
N GLY A 222 -7.77 26.54 -22.05
CA GLY A 222 -6.88 27.63 -22.44
C GLY A 222 -5.91 28.08 -21.36
N ARG A 223 -5.63 27.19 -20.37
CA ARG A 223 -4.69 27.47 -19.28
C ARG A 223 -3.30 26.92 -19.59
N VAL A 224 -2.29 27.57 -19.05
CA VAL A 224 -0.89 27.13 -19.09
C VAL A 224 -0.37 26.85 -17.69
N TRP A 225 0.53 25.87 -17.57
CA TRP A 225 1.34 25.71 -16.36
C TRP A 225 2.29 26.88 -16.24
N VAL A 226 2.22 27.60 -15.11
CA VAL A 226 3.03 28.77 -14.89
C VAL A 226 4.44 28.34 -14.48
N ASN A 227 5.43 28.89 -15.18
CA ASN A 227 6.82 28.80 -14.77
C ASN A 227 7.09 29.84 -13.68
N TRP A 228 7.18 29.38 -12.43
CA TRP A 228 7.30 30.23 -11.26
C TRP A 228 8.71 30.80 -11.11
N VAL A 229 9.15 31.60 -12.09
CA VAL A 229 10.45 32.27 -12.06
C VAL A 229 10.48 33.34 -10.99
N ALA A 230 11.62 33.49 -10.35
CA ALA A 230 11.91 34.66 -9.51
C ALA A 230 12.25 35.85 -10.40
N THR A 231 11.23 36.59 -10.85
CA THR A 231 11.40 37.81 -11.64
C THR A 231 12.17 38.86 -10.85
N GLU A 232 13.09 39.56 -11.51
CA GLU A 232 13.88 40.63 -10.89
C GLU A 232 12.95 41.72 -10.34
N SER A 233 13.34 42.35 -9.25
CA SER A 233 12.60 43.47 -8.66
C SER A 233 13.48 44.70 -8.51
N THR A 234 12.83 45.85 -8.55
CA THR A 234 13.43 47.15 -8.30
C THR A 234 12.59 47.91 -7.26
N SER A 235 13.08 49.02 -6.78
CA SER A 235 12.41 49.91 -5.84
C SER A 235 12.17 51.31 -6.46
N LEU A 236 11.30 52.10 -5.82
CA LEU A 236 11.06 53.50 -6.21
C LEU A 236 12.33 54.37 -6.20
N GLN A 237 13.35 53.97 -5.45
CA GLN A 237 14.60 54.68 -5.31
C GLN A 237 15.64 54.31 -6.38
N GLU A 238 15.63 53.04 -6.82
CA GLU A 238 16.69 52.54 -7.73
C GLU A 238 16.30 52.62 -9.19
N MET A 239 15.02 52.41 -9.52
CA MET A 239 14.41 52.42 -10.86
C MET A 239 15.31 51.81 -11.97
N ASN A 240 15.88 50.64 -11.72
CA ASN A 240 16.67 49.91 -12.71
C ASN A 240 15.76 49.17 -13.71
N VAL A 241 15.24 49.92 -14.69
CA VAL A 241 14.14 49.46 -15.56
C VAL A 241 14.44 49.59 -17.07
N SER A 242 15.62 50.02 -17.45
CA SER A 242 15.95 50.32 -18.84
C SER A 242 15.69 49.16 -19.79
N GLY A 243 14.86 49.38 -20.80
CA GLY A 243 14.44 48.38 -21.81
C GLY A 243 13.50 47.30 -21.32
N LYS A 244 13.05 47.35 -20.05
CA LYS A 244 12.22 46.31 -19.44
C LYS A 244 10.75 46.70 -19.36
N MET A 245 9.88 45.71 -19.33
CA MET A 245 8.47 45.85 -18.95
C MET A 245 8.37 45.92 -17.42
N VAL A 246 7.87 47.04 -16.90
CA VAL A 246 7.70 47.24 -15.46
C VAL A 246 6.31 46.83 -15.05
N VAL A 247 6.21 45.93 -14.08
CA VAL A 247 4.94 45.48 -13.49
C VAL A 247 4.88 45.96 -12.04
N ILE A 248 3.97 46.86 -11.77
CA ILE A 248 3.81 47.53 -10.46
C ILE A 248 2.68 46.85 -9.68
N GLY A 249 2.95 46.55 -8.41
CA GLY A 249 1.93 46.08 -7.47
C GLY A 249 2.41 46.21 -6.05
N THR A 250 1.50 45.98 -5.11
CA THR A 250 1.81 46.12 -3.68
C THR A 250 2.16 44.79 -3.04
N THR A 251 3.15 44.82 -2.15
CA THR A 251 3.48 43.71 -1.23
C THR A 251 3.11 44.06 0.22
N ALA A 252 2.53 45.24 0.44
CA ALA A 252 2.09 45.67 1.77
C ALA A 252 0.92 44.81 2.26
N LYS A 253 0.96 44.48 3.54
CA LYS A 253 -0.05 43.62 4.18
C LYS A 253 -1.42 44.32 4.24
N GLY A 254 -2.46 43.54 3.94
CA GLY A 254 -3.86 44.01 4.07
C GLY A 254 -4.42 44.75 2.85
N ILE A 255 -3.62 45.02 1.78
CA ILE A 255 -4.09 45.63 0.53
C ILE A 255 -4.58 44.54 -0.44
N LEU A 256 -3.72 43.59 -0.79
CA LEU A 256 -4.07 42.45 -1.62
C LEU A 256 -3.60 41.16 -0.95
N PRO A 257 -4.40 40.08 -1.03
CA PRO A 257 -3.98 38.79 -0.48
C PRO A 257 -2.89 38.16 -1.35
N ALA A 258 -1.88 37.59 -0.70
CA ALA A 258 -0.94 36.69 -1.37
C ALA A 258 -1.60 35.34 -1.64
N ILE A 259 -1.30 34.73 -2.78
CA ILE A 259 -1.86 33.47 -3.26
C ILE A 259 -0.79 32.39 -3.13
N ALA A 260 -1.23 31.21 -2.67
CA ALA A 260 -0.35 30.08 -2.51
C ALA A 260 0.00 29.45 -3.88
N THR A 261 1.30 29.26 -4.13
CA THR A 261 1.86 28.65 -5.33
C THR A 261 2.85 27.54 -4.92
N PRO A 262 3.30 26.68 -5.85
CA PRO A 262 4.36 25.69 -5.55
C PRO A 262 5.67 26.27 -5.03
N LYS A 263 5.92 27.54 -5.26
CA LYS A 263 7.15 28.25 -4.81
C LYS A 263 6.93 29.17 -3.61
N GLY A 264 5.76 29.11 -3.00
CA GLY A 264 5.39 29.90 -1.83
C GLY A 264 4.25 30.88 -2.09
N LEU A 265 4.10 31.84 -1.19
CA LEU A 265 3.09 32.88 -1.31
C LEU A 265 3.58 34.00 -2.26
N LEU A 266 2.81 34.28 -3.29
CA LEU A 266 3.10 35.33 -4.26
C LEU A 266 1.93 36.32 -4.34
N TYR A 267 2.25 37.60 -4.53
CA TYR A 267 1.26 38.64 -4.75
C TYR A 267 0.78 38.65 -6.20
N PRO A 268 -0.43 39.21 -6.49
CA PRO A 268 -1.03 39.18 -7.83
C PRO A 268 -0.10 39.68 -8.95
N HIS A 269 0.65 40.77 -8.75
CA HIS A 269 1.58 41.29 -9.75
C HIS A 269 2.77 40.35 -10.04
N GLN A 270 3.28 39.66 -9.02
CA GLN A 270 4.32 38.65 -9.18
C GLN A 270 3.83 37.45 -9.99
N ILE A 271 2.58 37.03 -9.74
CA ILE A 271 1.91 35.94 -10.47
C ILE A 271 1.72 36.31 -11.94
N GLN A 272 1.26 37.52 -12.22
CA GLN A 272 1.06 38.01 -13.60
C GLN A 272 2.38 38.18 -14.35
N ALA A 273 3.43 38.61 -13.68
CA ALA A 273 4.78 38.66 -14.25
C ALA A 273 5.30 37.24 -14.57
N ALA A 274 5.10 36.25 -13.67
CA ALA A 274 5.46 34.86 -13.92
C ALA A 274 4.66 34.26 -15.10
N LEU A 275 3.39 34.63 -15.28
CA LEU A 275 2.61 34.24 -16.46
C LEU A 275 3.22 34.85 -17.74
N ALA A 276 3.56 36.13 -17.73
CA ALA A 276 4.19 36.78 -18.88
C ALA A 276 5.56 36.17 -19.22
N GLU A 277 6.39 35.87 -18.23
CA GLU A 277 7.65 35.13 -18.41
C GLU A 277 7.39 33.74 -19.03
N THR A 278 6.36 33.03 -18.58
CA THR A 278 5.96 31.74 -19.17
C THR A 278 5.62 31.86 -20.64
N ILE A 279 4.89 32.90 -21.03
CA ILE A 279 4.54 33.17 -22.44
C ILE A 279 5.78 33.50 -23.27
N ILE A 280 6.72 34.31 -22.75
CA ILE A 280 7.96 34.63 -23.42
C ILE A 280 8.82 33.39 -23.65
N HIS A 281 8.95 32.53 -22.65
CA HIS A 281 9.63 31.23 -22.78
C HIS A 281 8.99 30.36 -23.85
N ALA A 282 7.66 30.25 -23.86
CA ALA A 282 6.93 29.50 -24.87
C ALA A 282 7.16 30.07 -26.28
N SER A 283 7.11 31.41 -26.42
CA SER A 283 7.32 32.06 -27.70
C SER A 283 8.74 31.87 -28.26
N ASN A 284 9.73 31.69 -27.37
CA ASN A 284 11.13 31.40 -27.74
C ASN A 284 11.40 29.89 -27.96
N LYS A 285 10.36 29.08 -28.23
CA LYS A 285 10.40 27.63 -28.42
C LYS A 285 10.75 26.82 -27.17
N LYS A 286 10.80 27.42 -26.01
CA LYS A 286 10.82 26.73 -24.72
C LYS A 286 9.38 26.50 -24.29
N MET A 287 8.77 25.46 -24.85
CA MET A 287 7.35 25.16 -24.68
C MET A 287 6.97 25.06 -23.20
N PRO A 288 5.88 25.74 -22.77
CA PRO A 288 5.32 25.48 -21.45
C PRO A 288 4.85 24.04 -21.38
N MET A 289 4.96 23.43 -20.22
CA MET A 289 4.47 22.09 -20.00
C MET A 289 2.93 22.09 -20.01
N VAL A 290 2.37 21.30 -20.90
CA VAL A 290 0.92 21.11 -21.03
C VAL A 290 0.59 19.69 -20.66
N PRO A 291 -0.38 19.44 -19.75
CA PRO A 291 -0.86 18.10 -19.49
C PRO A 291 -1.33 17.48 -20.80
N GLN A 292 -0.72 16.39 -21.22
CA GLN A 292 -1.31 15.61 -22.29
C GLN A 292 -2.49 14.83 -21.71
N GLU A 293 -3.68 15.14 -22.15
CA GLU A 293 -4.90 14.39 -21.85
C GLU A 293 -4.82 13.02 -22.53
N SER A 294 -4.15 12.10 -21.88
CA SER A 294 -3.97 10.76 -22.39
C SER A 294 -4.30 9.73 -21.34
N MET A 295 -5.54 9.79 -20.85
CA MET A 295 -6.12 8.81 -19.95
C MET A 295 -5.86 7.35 -20.40
N LEU A 296 -5.81 7.12 -21.72
CA LEU A 296 -5.51 5.80 -22.28
C LEU A 296 -4.05 5.37 -22.03
N TYR A 297 -3.07 6.27 -22.18
CA TYR A 297 -1.67 5.93 -21.91
C TYR A 297 -1.43 5.71 -20.42
N GLU A 298 -1.98 6.54 -19.56
CA GLU A 298 -1.86 6.39 -18.11
C GLU A 298 -2.53 5.09 -17.63
N ALA A 299 -3.73 4.79 -18.12
CA ALA A 299 -4.40 3.51 -17.85
C ALA A 299 -3.60 2.30 -18.36
N ALA A 300 -2.98 2.40 -19.54
CA ALA A 300 -2.13 1.35 -20.07
C ALA A 300 -0.88 1.11 -19.20
N ILE A 301 -0.25 2.17 -18.69
CA ILE A 301 0.89 2.08 -17.76
C ILE A 301 0.46 1.38 -16.46
N ILE A 302 -0.67 1.76 -15.88
CA ILE A 302 -1.23 1.12 -14.67
C ILE A 302 -1.42 -0.38 -14.89
N VAL A 303 -2.08 -0.77 -15.98
CA VAL A 303 -2.37 -2.18 -16.27
C VAL A 303 -1.09 -2.96 -16.57
N ALA A 304 -0.22 -2.44 -17.41
CA ALA A 304 1.02 -3.12 -17.80
C ALA A 304 1.96 -3.30 -16.60
N GLY A 305 2.18 -2.27 -15.81
CA GLY A 305 3.00 -2.32 -14.61
C GLY A 305 2.43 -3.29 -13.56
N ALA A 306 1.13 -3.22 -13.28
CA ALA A 306 0.45 -4.12 -12.37
C ALA A 306 0.55 -5.60 -12.80
N LEU A 307 0.40 -5.90 -14.09
CA LEU A 307 0.55 -7.24 -14.64
C LEU A 307 1.99 -7.75 -14.53
N LEU A 308 2.98 -6.92 -14.87
CA LEU A 308 4.40 -7.28 -14.77
C LEU A 308 4.78 -7.60 -13.32
N VAL A 309 4.37 -6.79 -12.36
CA VAL A 309 4.59 -7.03 -10.93
C VAL A 309 3.94 -8.33 -10.48
N PHE A 310 2.67 -8.55 -10.85
CA PHE A 310 1.98 -9.79 -10.51
C PHE A 310 2.65 -11.03 -11.07
N LEU A 311 3.01 -11.01 -12.35
CA LEU A 311 3.69 -12.14 -13.00
C LEU A 311 5.07 -12.41 -12.38
N SER A 312 5.83 -11.35 -12.06
CA SER A 312 7.15 -11.49 -11.46
C SER A 312 7.09 -12.23 -10.12
N ILE A 313 6.15 -11.87 -9.24
CA ILE A 313 6.01 -12.48 -7.91
C ILE A 313 5.52 -13.93 -7.99
N ASN A 314 4.60 -14.24 -8.92
CA ASN A 314 4.04 -15.58 -9.02
C ASN A 314 4.97 -16.60 -9.70
N TYR A 315 5.79 -16.16 -10.68
CA TYR A 315 6.59 -17.09 -11.47
C TYR A 315 8.08 -17.13 -11.09
N LEU A 316 8.62 -16.09 -10.48
CA LEU A 316 10.05 -16.00 -10.17
C LEU A 316 10.39 -16.22 -8.68
N GLY A 317 9.39 -16.52 -7.87
CA GLY A 317 9.57 -16.70 -6.43
C GLY A 317 9.72 -15.39 -5.66
N VAL A 318 9.73 -15.51 -4.33
CA VAL A 318 9.57 -14.35 -3.42
C VAL A 318 10.69 -13.30 -3.58
N TYR A 319 11.94 -13.72 -3.56
CA TYR A 319 13.07 -12.76 -3.56
C TYR A 319 13.28 -12.10 -4.92
N LEU A 320 13.32 -12.89 -6.00
CA LEU A 320 13.52 -12.37 -7.34
C LEU A 320 12.27 -11.58 -7.81
N GLY A 321 11.08 -12.05 -7.45
CA GLY A 321 9.84 -11.34 -7.70
C GLY A 321 9.76 -9.98 -7.00
N ALA A 322 10.22 -9.90 -5.74
CA ALA A 322 10.33 -8.62 -5.01
C ALA A 322 11.31 -7.66 -5.67
N LEU A 323 12.50 -8.14 -6.02
CA LEU A 323 13.51 -7.34 -6.70
C LEU A 323 12.99 -6.79 -8.04
N LEU A 324 12.38 -7.65 -8.85
CA LEU A 324 11.85 -7.23 -10.14
C LEU A 324 10.66 -6.27 -10.02
N SER A 325 9.80 -6.47 -9.02
CA SER A 325 8.72 -5.52 -8.73
C SER A 325 9.26 -4.14 -8.38
N PHE A 326 10.32 -4.07 -7.58
CA PHE A 326 10.99 -2.80 -7.28
C PHE A 326 11.60 -2.16 -8.54
N VAL A 327 12.21 -2.96 -9.42
CA VAL A 327 12.75 -2.48 -10.71
C VAL A 327 11.64 -1.93 -11.60
N VAL A 328 10.48 -2.60 -11.66
CA VAL A 328 9.32 -2.11 -12.44
C VAL A 328 8.85 -0.77 -11.89
N MET A 329 8.63 -0.64 -10.58
CA MET A 329 8.23 0.63 -9.95
C MET A 329 9.24 1.75 -10.22
N ALA A 330 10.53 1.46 -10.08
CA ALA A 330 11.59 2.43 -10.36
C ALA A 330 11.61 2.84 -11.86
N ALA A 331 11.38 1.89 -12.76
CA ALA A 331 11.28 2.16 -14.20
C ALA A 331 10.06 3.01 -14.54
N THR A 332 8.90 2.73 -13.94
CA THR A 332 7.68 3.54 -14.11
C THR A 332 7.90 4.98 -13.66
N MET A 333 8.49 5.19 -12.48
CA MET A 333 8.84 6.53 -11.99
C MET A 333 9.88 7.22 -12.86
N GLY A 334 10.94 6.52 -13.24
CA GLY A 334 11.99 7.05 -14.13
C GLY A 334 11.47 7.42 -15.52
N PHE A 335 10.54 6.63 -16.05
CA PHE A 335 9.87 6.91 -17.32
C PHE A 335 9.00 8.18 -17.22
N GLY A 336 8.22 8.32 -16.15
CA GLY A 336 7.45 9.54 -15.89
C GLY A 336 8.36 10.79 -15.78
N PHE A 337 9.46 10.65 -15.06
CA PHE A 337 10.44 11.73 -14.94
C PHE A 337 11.03 12.15 -16.30
N TYR A 338 11.35 11.17 -17.16
CA TYR A 338 11.83 11.41 -18.52
C TYR A 338 10.77 12.11 -19.38
N LEU A 339 9.50 11.67 -19.32
CA LEU A 339 8.42 12.26 -20.10
C LEU A 339 8.14 13.71 -19.69
N ILE A 340 8.12 14.02 -18.40
CA ILE A 340 7.91 15.38 -17.91
C ILE A 340 9.04 16.30 -18.40
N ARG A 341 10.28 15.85 -18.33
CA ARG A 341 11.43 16.63 -18.86
C ARG A 341 11.40 16.80 -20.39
N SER A 342 10.73 15.91 -21.11
CA SER A 342 10.51 16.05 -22.55
C SER A 342 9.29 16.91 -22.91
N GLY A 343 8.60 17.49 -21.92
CA GLY A 343 7.46 18.38 -22.11
C GLY A 343 6.09 17.69 -22.12
N MET A 344 6.01 16.43 -21.64
CA MET A 344 4.76 15.68 -21.55
C MET A 344 4.41 15.39 -20.07
N LEU A 345 3.35 16.01 -19.55
CA LEU A 345 2.88 15.76 -18.20
C LEU A 345 1.99 14.51 -18.17
N ILE A 346 2.55 13.38 -17.79
CA ILE A 346 1.84 12.10 -17.61
C ILE A 346 1.91 11.68 -16.15
N ASP A 347 0.77 11.32 -15.58
CA ASP A 347 0.71 10.81 -14.20
C ASP A 347 1.22 9.37 -14.13
N VAL A 348 2.34 9.19 -13.45
CA VAL A 348 2.88 7.85 -13.11
C VAL A 348 2.80 7.55 -11.61
N THR A 349 2.32 8.49 -10.80
CA THR A 349 2.27 8.32 -9.35
C THR A 349 1.26 7.26 -8.96
N TRP A 350 0.05 7.33 -9.54
CA TRP A 350 -0.98 6.34 -9.29
C TRP A 350 -0.64 4.96 -9.88
N ALA A 351 0.07 4.92 -11.01
CA ALA A 351 0.59 3.68 -11.56
C ALA A 351 1.55 3.00 -10.57
N THR A 352 2.52 3.74 -10.03
CA THR A 352 3.47 3.23 -9.03
C THR A 352 2.78 2.77 -7.73
N VAL A 353 1.78 3.52 -7.24
CA VAL A 353 0.97 3.12 -6.09
C VAL A 353 0.21 1.82 -6.40
N SER A 354 -0.37 1.71 -7.60
CA SER A 354 -1.09 0.53 -8.05
C SER A 354 -0.17 -0.71 -8.12
N GLU A 355 1.03 -0.55 -8.66
CA GLU A 355 2.07 -1.59 -8.69
C GLU A 355 2.43 -2.06 -7.28
N PHE A 356 2.60 -1.14 -6.33
CA PHE A 356 2.90 -1.46 -4.94
C PHE A 356 1.75 -2.22 -4.26
N VAL A 357 0.50 -1.78 -4.44
CA VAL A 357 -0.68 -2.46 -3.89
C VAL A 357 -0.82 -3.86 -4.46
N VAL A 358 -0.57 -4.02 -5.78
CA VAL A 358 -0.58 -5.33 -6.44
C VAL A 358 0.54 -6.22 -5.92
N ALA A 359 1.74 -5.69 -5.67
CA ALA A 359 2.84 -6.44 -5.08
C ALA A 359 2.46 -6.98 -3.69
N LEU A 360 1.95 -6.12 -2.81
CA LEU A 360 1.50 -6.53 -1.47
C LEU A 360 0.43 -7.61 -1.53
N PHE A 361 -0.55 -7.46 -2.42
CA PHE A 361 -1.61 -8.44 -2.59
C PHE A 361 -1.07 -9.79 -3.11
N ALA A 362 -0.19 -9.78 -4.10
CA ALA A 362 0.43 -10.99 -4.65
C ALA A 362 1.29 -11.71 -3.59
N PHE A 363 2.08 -10.98 -2.81
CA PHE A 363 2.83 -11.54 -1.68
C PHE A 363 1.91 -12.17 -0.63
N TYR A 364 0.82 -11.49 -0.27
CA TYR A 364 -0.15 -12.02 0.69
C TYR A 364 -0.78 -13.33 0.21
N VAL A 365 -1.21 -13.39 -1.06
CA VAL A 365 -1.81 -14.59 -1.65
C VAL A 365 -0.80 -15.74 -1.64
N ASN A 366 0.44 -15.53 -2.12
CA ASN A 366 1.48 -16.54 -2.13
C ASN A 366 1.84 -17.04 -0.72
N TYR A 367 1.97 -16.12 0.24
CA TYR A 367 2.22 -16.49 1.64
C TYR A 367 1.09 -17.36 2.18
N ARG A 368 -0.15 -17.00 1.90
CA ARG A 368 -1.34 -17.75 2.37
C ARG A 368 -1.44 -19.15 1.76
N GLU A 369 -1.09 -19.29 0.48
CA GLU A 369 -1.04 -20.59 -0.19
C GLU A 369 0.06 -21.50 0.39
N GLN A 370 1.26 -20.97 0.59
CA GLN A 370 2.36 -21.69 1.22
C GLN A 370 2.02 -22.12 2.66
N TYR A 371 1.38 -21.21 3.41
CA TYR A 371 0.94 -21.52 4.77
C TYR A 371 -0.09 -22.66 4.79
N LYS A 372 -1.10 -22.61 3.90
CA LYS A 372 -2.10 -23.69 3.77
C LYS A 372 -1.44 -25.03 3.41
N LEU A 373 -0.49 -25.02 2.47
CA LEU A 373 0.24 -26.23 2.08
C LEU A 373 1.04 -26.81 3.25
N LYS A 374 1.74 -25.98 4.01
CA LYS A 374 2.42 -26.41 5.24
C LYS A 374 1.47 -27.06 6.25
N GLU A 375 0.31 -26.46 6.50
CA GLU A 375 -0.70 -26.98 7.41
C GLU A 375 -1.29 -28.30 6.91
N GLN A 376 -1.53 -28.44 5.61
CA GLN A 376 -1.99 -29.69 5.02
C GLN A 376 -0.97 -30.82 5.18
N ILE A 377 0.29 -30.54 4.85
CA ILE A 377 1.39 -31.51 5.02
C ILE A 377 1.50 -31.92 6.50
N LYS A 378 1.49 -30.95 7.43
CA LYS A 378 1.54 -31.21 8.86
C LYS A 378 0.42 -32.16 9.30
N LYS A 379 -0.85 -31.87 8.94
CA LYS A 379 -2.01 -32.72 9.27
C LYS A 379 -1.89 -34.14 8.69
N GLN A 380 -1.31 -34.28 7.49
CA GLN A 380 -1.08 -35.59 6.92
C GLN A 380 -0.04 -36.39 7.74
N PHE A 381 1.05 -35.75 8.18
CA PHE A 381 2.04 -36.40 9.03
C PHE A 381 1.52 -36.75 10.43
N GLU A 382 0.59 -35.96 10.99
CA GLU A 382 -0.05 -36.26 12.30
C GLU A 382 -0.90 -37.55 12.29
N HIS A 383 -1.22 -38.10 11.12
CA HIS A 383 -1.87 -39.42 11.03
C HIS A 383 -0.87 -40.60 11.16
N TYR A 384 0.42 -40.36 10.92
CA TYR A 384 1.47 -41.38 10.96
C TYR A 384 2.39 -41.23 12.18
N LEU A 385 2.48 -40.05 12.76
CA LEU A 385 3.32 -39.74 13.91
C LEU A 385 2.52 -39.04 14.98
N ASP A 386 2.88 -39.27 16.25
CA ASP A 386 2.25 -38.53 17.36
C ASP A 386 2.43 -36.99 17.15
N PRO A 387 1.39 -36.18 17.30
CA PRO A 387 1.44 -34.73 17.11
C PRO A 387 2.56 -34.04 17.94
N ARG A 388 2.88 -34.60 19.12
CA ARG A 388 3.97 -34.10 19.98
C ARG A 388 5.34 -34.35 19.37
N GLN A 389 5.52 -35.47 18.65
CA GLN A 389 6.73 -35.74 17.88
C GLN A 389 6.85 -34.78 16.69
N VAL A 390 5.77 -34.61 15.93
CA VAL A 390 5.75 -33.65 14.79
C VAL A 390 6.14 -32.26 15.24
N LYS A 391 5.61 -31.82 16.39
CA LYS A 391 5.96 -30.50 16.96
C LYS A 391 7.46 -30.43 17.36
N LYS A 392 7.96 -31.44 18.08
CA LYS A 392 9.37 -31.49 18.51
C LYS A 392 10.34 -31.49 17.32
N LEU A 393 9.99 -32.20 16.23
CA LEU A 393 10.76 -32.22 15.00
C LEU A 393 10.71 -30.89 14.23
N GLN A 394 9.58 -30.18 14.29
CA GLN A 394 9.48 -28.85 13.69
C GLN A 394 10.31 -27.80 14.42
N GLU A 395 10.37 -27.90 15.75
CA GLU A 395 11.17 -27.00 16.59
C GLU A 395 12.68 -27.31 16.48
N ASN A 396 13.04 -28.58 16.24
CA ASN A 396 14.40 -29.07 16.21
C ASN A 396 14.62 -30.06 15.05
N PRO A 397 14.74 -29.60 13.80
CA PRO A 397 14.90 -30.47 12.64
C PRO A 397 16.15 -31.37 12.68
N GLU A 398 17.18 -30.98 13.44
CA GLU A 398 18.39 -31.77 13.65
C GLU A 398 18.14 -33.07 14.40
N LEU A 399 17.01 -33.26 15.07
CA LEU A 399 16.61 -34.50 15.71
C LEU A 399 16.22 -35.61 14.71
N LEU A 400 16.10 -35.31 13.43
CA LEU A 400 15.90 -36.27 12.34
C LEU A 400 17.20 -37.01 12.01
N LYS A 401 17.89 -37.56 13.03
CA LYS A 401 19.09 -38.36 12.88
C LYS A 401 18.91 -39.68 13.63
N LEU A 402 19.57 -40.72 13.14
CA LEU A 402 19.66 -41.99 13.88
C LEU A 402 20.33 -41.73 15.23
N GLY A 403 19.74 -42.30 16.28
CA GLY A 403 20.26 -42.22 17.62
C GLY A 403 19.16 -42.15 18.66
N GLY A 404 19.51 -42.35 19.91
CA GLY A 404 18.59 -42.29 21.03
C GLY A 404 19.29 -41.91 22.32
N GLU A 405 18.53 -41.55 23.30
CA GLU A 405 18.96 -41.23 24.65
C GLU A 405 18.46 -42.29 25.65
N LYS A 406 19.26 -42.51 26.69
CA LYS A 406 18.82 -43.38 27.78
C LYS A 406 17.84 -42.63 28.66
N ARG A 407 16.59 -43.16 28.75
CA ARG A 407 15.51 -42.59 29.57
C ARG A 407 14.86 -43.64 30.42
N TYR A 408 14.43 -43.27 31.62
CA TYR A 408 13.58 -44.11 32.46
C TYR A 408 12.11 -43.80 32.13
N CYS A 409 11.40 -44.82 31.58
CA CYS A 409 10.03 -44.69 31.08
C CYS A 409 9.19 -45.89 31.49
N THR A 410 7.89 -45.76 31.29
CA THR A 410 6.95 -46.89 31.43
C THR A 410 6.46 -47.30 30.05
N PHE A 411 6.43 -48.62 29.82
CA PHE A 411 6.03 -49.24 28.58
C PHE A 411 4.75 -50.05 28.84
N LEU A 412 3.77 -49.90 27.94
CA LEU A 412 2.52 -50.61 27.96
C LEU A 412 2.37 -51.36 26.65
N PHE A 413 2.13 -52.65 26.74
CA PHE A 413 1.79 -53.51 25.61
C PHE A 413 0.37 -54.03 25.78
N THR A 414 -0.36 -54.10 24.67
CA THR A 414 -1.68 -54.74 24.62
C THR A 414 -1.72 -55.75 23.50
N ASP A 415 -2.53 -56.79 23.64
CA ASP A 415 -2.79 -57.78 22.59
C ASP A 415 -4.23 -58.28 22.68
N VAL A 416 -4.88 -58.58 21.54
CA VAL A 416 -6.27 -59.07 21.49
C VAL A 416 -6.29 -60.58 21.74
N ARG A 417 -6.96 -60.96 22.78
CA ARG A 417 -7.03 -62.42 23.18
C ARG A 417 -7.79 -63.21 22.14
N GLY A 418 -7.14 -64.26 21.60
CA GLY A 418 -7.74 -65.17 20.67
C GLY A 418 -8.04 -64.59 19.30
N PHE A 419 -7.27 -63.58 18.88
CA PHE A 419 -7.46 -62.92 17.59
C PHE A 419 -7.47 -63.89 16.41
N THR A 420 -6.60 -64.90 16.38
CA THR A 420 -6.57 -65.90 15.31
C THR A 420 -7.94 -66.62 15.16
N ALA A 421 -8.55 -67.08 16.27
CA ALA A 421 -9.87 -67.71 16.24
C ALA A 421 -10.98 -66.69 15.88
N LEU A 422 -10.86 -65.45 16.35
CA LEU A 422 -11.74 -64.33 15.96
C LEU A 422 -11.74 -64.14 14.48
N SER A 423 -10.54 -63.97 13.89
CA SER A 423 -10.34 -63.69 12.45
C SER A 423 -10.83 -64.81 11.53
N GLU A 424 -10.91 -66.04 12.03
CA GLU A 424 -11.48 -67.17 11.31
C GLU A 424 -13.02 -67.23 11.43
N SER A 425 -13.63 -66.59 12.44
CA SER A 425 -15.04 -66.61 12.74
C SER A 425 -15.92 -65.56 12.09
N VAL A 426 -15.33 -64.51 11.55
CA VAL A 426 -16.02 -63.37 10.95
C VAL A 426 -15.38 -62.99 9.57
N THR A 427 -16.04 -62.13 8.79
CA THR A 427 -15.53 -61.73 7.48
C THR A 427 -14.30 -60.81 7.61
N PRO A 428 -13.43 -60.72 6.60
CA PRO A 428 -12.26 -59.82 6.62
C PRO A 428 -12.64 -58.36 6.87
N GLU A 429 -13.78 -57.89 6.36
CA GLU A 429 -14.31 -56.56 6.57
C GLU A 429 -14.70 -56.34 8.04
N GLU A 430 -15.31 -57.33 8.66
CA GLU A 430 -15.66 -57.30 10.09
C GLU A 430 -14.42 -57.34 10.96
N VAL A 431 -13.39 -58.16 10.61
CA VAL A 431 -12.09 -58.14 11.29
C VAL A 431 -11.49 -56.74 11.25
N ALA A 432 -11.43 -56.12 10.07
CA ALA A 432 -10.90 -54.77 9.93
C ALA A 432 -11.71 -53.74 10.74
N TYR A 433 -13.05 -53.86 10.76
CA TYR A 433 -13.91 -53.00 11.55
C TYR A 433 -13.63 -53.15 13.06
N ILE A 434 -13.63 -54.40 13.57
CA ILE A 434 -13.35 -54.70 14.98
C ILE A 434 -11.98 -54.16 15.39
N MET A 435 -10.95 -54.43 14.58
CA MET A 435 -9.58 -53.97 14.86
C MET A 435 -9.46 -52.46 14.87
N ASN A 436 -9.98 -51.76 13.85
CA ASN A 436 -9.93 -50.31 13.80
C ASN A 436 -10.63 -49.65 14.99
N LYS A 437 -11.76 -50.20 15.41
CA LYS A 437 -12.49 -49.74 16.61
C LYS A 437 -11.70 -50.00 17.89
N ALA A 438 -11.15 -51.20 18.04
CA ALA A 438 -10.37 -51.59 19.21
C ALA A 438 -9.10 -50.76 19.36
N LEU A 439 -8.34 -50.61 18.28
CA LEU A 439 -7.12 -49.79 18.27
C LEU A 439 -7.41 -48.30 18.51
N THR A 440 -8.53 -47.79 17.94
CA THR A 440 -8.95 -46.39 18.18
C THR A 440 -9.31 -46.18 19.66
N ALA A 441 -10.03 -47.11 20.28
CA ALA A 441 -10.40 -47.02 21.68
C ALA A 441 -9.18 -47.08 22.62
N GLN A 442 -8.19 -47.92 22.29
CA GLN A 442 -6.91 -48.00 23.01
C GLN A 442 -6.09 -46.71 22.83
N GLN A 443 -5.93 -46.21 21.59
CA GLN A 443 -5.25 -44.98 21.31
C GLN A 443 -5.86 -43.79 22.08
N SER A 444 -7.19 -43.72 22.13
CA SER A 444 -7.90 -42.69 22.88
C SER A 444 -7.52 -42.71 24.37
N ALA A 445 -7.46 -43.90 24.98
CA ALA A 445 -7.04 -44.06 26.38
C ALA A 445 -5.58 -43.65 26.58
N VAL A 446 -4.66 -44.06 25.70
CA VAL A 446 -3.26 -43.65 25.76
C VAL A 446 -3.09 -42.13 25.66
N ALA A 447 -3.84 -41.48 24.76
CA ALA A 447 -3.79 -40.02 24.58
C ALA A 447 -4.37 -39.29 25.82
N GLN A 448 -5.47 -39.77 26.41
CA GLN A 448 -6.05 -39.19 27.62
C GLN A 448 -5.12 -39.30 28.83
N CYS A 449 -4.34 -40.38 28.91
CA CYS A 449 -3.36 -40.62 29.97
C CYS A 449 -1.96 -40.09 29.62
N HIS A 450 -1.85 -39.14 28.69
CA HIS A 450 -0.58 -38.50 28.29
C HIS A 450 0.50 -39.45 27.74
N GLY A 451 0.14 -40.68 27.40
CA GLY A 451 1.02 -41.65 26.75
C GLY A 451 1.21 -41.35 25.25
N MET A 452 2.18 -41.96 24.62
CA MET A 452 2.42 -41.97 23.21
C MET A 452 2.29 -43.39 22.67
N VAL A 453 1.47 -43.57 21.63
CA VAL A 453 1.47 -44.84 20.89
C VAL A 453 2.75 -44.88 20.06
N ASP A 454 3.59 -45.89 20.29
CA ASP A 454 4.80 -46.12 19.51
C ASP A 454 4.45 -46.75 18.16
N LYS A 455 3.79 -47.92 18.21
CA LYS A 455 3.36 -48.65 17.00
C LYS A 455 2.27 -49.65 17.27
N TYR A 456 1.64 -50.07 16.19
CA TYR A 456 0.78 -51.24 16.17
C TYR A 456 1.54 -52.43 15.60
N ILE A 457 1.41 -53.61 16.22
CA ILE A 457 2.10 -54.84 15.83
C ILE A 457 1.03 -55.93 15.60
N GLY A 458 0.40 -55.90 14.42
CA GLY A 458 -0.77 -56.72 14.14
C GLY A 458 -1.97 -56.24 14.96
N ASP A 459 -2.46 -57.09 15.86
CA ASP A 459 -3.52 -56.83 16.82
C ASP A 459 -3.02 -56.26 18.17
N ALA A 460 -1.71 -56.11 18.31
CA ALA A 460 -1.06 -55.57 19.49
C ALA A 460 -0.77 -54.08 19.34
N MET A 461 -0.69 -53.35 20.46
CA MET A 461 -0.27 -51.97 20.53
C MET A 461 0.87 -51.80 21.55
N MET A 462 1.87 -51.03 21.20
CA MET A 462 2.91 -50.56 22.11
C MET A 462 2.73 -49.07 22.40
N ALA A 463 2.74 -48.69 23.67
CA ALA A 463 2.71 -47.31 24.11
C ALA A 463 3.83 -47.01 25.11
N ILE A 464 4.27 -45.74 25.10
CA ILE A 464 5.36 -45.22 25.94
C ILE A 464 4.83 -44.04 26.77
N PHE A 465 5.17 -44.01 28.06
CA PHE A 465 4.88 -42.96 29.00
C PHE A 465 6.21 -42.37 29.53
N GLY A 466 6.40 -41.07 29.40
CA GLY A 466 7.64 -40.37 29.75
C GLY A 466 8.56 -40.04 28.54
N ALA A 467 8.07 -40.25 27.33
CA ALA A 467 8.68 -39.84 26.07
C ALA A 467 7.59 -39.54 25.02
N PRO A 468 7.84 -38.65 24.03
CA PRO A 468 9.04 -37.83 23.79
C PRO A 468 9.22 -36.65 24.75
N LEU A 469 8.19 -36.32 25.52
CA LEU A 469 8.20 -35.31 26.57
C LEU A 469 8.30 -35.98 27.95
N ASP A 470 8.91 -35.31 28.90
CA ASP A 470 8.94 -35.76 30.29
C ASP A 470 7.51 -35.79 30.85
N LEU A 471 7.20 -36.84 31.59
CA LEU A 471 5.92 -37.04 32.25
C LEU A 471 6.15 -37.46 33.69
N GLU A 472 5.76 -36.63 34.62
CA GLU A 472 5.83 -36.98 36.03
C GLU A 472 4.82 -38.09 36.38
N ASN A 473 5.23 -39.01 37.27
CA ASN A 473 4.41 -40.15 37.69
C ASN A 473 3.90 -41.00 36.50
N HIS A 474 4.76 -41.20 35.50
CA HIS A 474 4.39 -41.94 34.28
C HIS A 474 3.97 -43.38 34.54
N GLU A 475 4.38 -43.97 35.69
CA GLU A 475 3.92 -45.27 36.14
C GLU A 475 2.42 -45.25 36.47
N ASP A 476 1.96 -44.24 37.21
CA ASP A 476 0.55 -44.06 37.56
C ASP A 476 -0.32 -43.83 36.31
N TRP A 477 0.19 -43.00 35.40
CA TRP A 477 -0.49 -42.73 34.10
C TRP A 477 -0.64 -43.98 33.23
N ALA A 478 0.38 -44.83 33.21
CA ALA A 478 0.31 -46.10 32.47
C ALA A 478 -0.71 -47.08 33.09
N ILE A 479 -0.82 -47.13 34.41
CA ILE A 479 -1.81 -47.92 35.11
C ILE A 479 -3.23 -47.39 34.90
N GLU A 480 -3.43 -46.10 35.00
CA GLU A 480 -4.71 -45.44 34.71
C GLU A 480 -5.14 -45.70 33.26
N CYS A 481 -4.16 -45.65 32.33
CA CYS A 481 -4.41 -45.97 30.92
C CYS A 481 -4.93 -47.41 30.77
N ALA A 482 -4.37 -48.39 31.49
CA ALA A 482 -4.88 -49.76 31.46
C ALA A 482 -6.32 -49.84 31.94
N ILE A 483 -6.66 -49.18 33.04
CA ILE A 483 -8.04 -49.09 33.56
C ILE A 483 -8.98 -48.49 32.52
N GLN A 484 -8.54 -47.39 31.87
CA GLN A 484 -9.34 -46.73 30.84
C GLN A 484 -9.51 -47.59 29.57
N ILE A 485 -8.48 -48.36 29.20
CA ILE A 485 -8.57 -49.33 28.09
C ILE A 485 -9.61 -50.40 28.42
N GLU A 486 -9.56 -51.03 29.64
CA GLU A 486 -10.56 -52.00 30.03
C GLU A 486 -11.99 -51.46 29.93
N LYS A 487 -12.21 -50.25 30.45
CA LYS A 487 -13.51 -49.57 30.38
C LYS A 487 -13.96 -49.31 28.93
N ASN A 488 -13.08 -48.78 28.09
CA ASN A 488 -13.38 -48.53 26.68
C ASN A 488 -13.71 -49.84 25.93
N MET A 489 -13.05 -50.96 26.30
CA MET A 489 -13.35 -52.27 25.71
C MET A 489 -14.71 -52.81 26.16
N GLU A 490 -15.11 -52.61 27.41
CA GLU A 490 -16.45 -52.95 27.87
C GLU A 490 -17.53 -52.20 27.08
N GLU A 491 -17.37 -50.90 26.93
CA GLU A 491 -18.28 -50.05 26.13
C GLU A 491 -18.31 -50.50 24.66
N LEU A 492 -17.16 -50.78 24.04
CA LEU A 492 -17.05 -51.26 22.67
C LEU A 492 -17.69 -52.64 22.48
N ASN A 493 -17.58 -53.53 23.45
CA ASN A 493 -18.23 -54.86 23.41
C ASN A 493 -19.74 -54.74 23.43
N ILE A 494 -20.34 -53.75 24.06
CA ILE A 494 -21.76 -53.43 23.97
C ILE A 494 -22.16 -53.08 22.54
N GLU A 495 -21.36 -52.24 21.89
CA GLU A 495 -21.55 -51.87 20.46
C GLU A 495 -21.44 -53.12 19.57
N PHE A 496 -20.40 -53.95 19.76
CA PHE A 496 -20.20 -55.16 18.97
C PHE A 496 -21.37 -56.13 19.11
N LYS A 497 -21.84 -56.36 20.35
CA LYS A 497 -23.01 -57.17 20.59
C LYS A 497 -24.27 -56.69 19.90
N SER A 498 -24.49 -55.37 19.85
CA SER A 498 -25.65 -54.79 19.16
C SER A 498 -25.61 -55.01 17.64
N ARG A 499 -24.43 -55.27 17.09
CA ARG A 499 -24.19 -55.54 15.67
C ARG A 499 -24.03 -57.01 15.34
N GLY A 500 -24.21 -57.90 16.32
CA GLY A 500 -24.01 -59.32 16.14
C GLY A 500 -22.54 -59.76 16.02
N LEU A 501 -21.59 -58.87 16.36
CA LEU A 501 -20.16 -59.16 16.33
C LEU A 501 -19.73 -59.82 17.68
N PRO A 502 -18.68 -60.68 17.65
CA PRO A 502 -18.16 -61.29 18.87
C PRO A 502 -17.44 -60.25 19.75
N PRO A 503 -17.54 -60.40 21.08
CA PRO A 503 -16.82 -59.55 22.02
C PRO A 503 -15.34 -59.88 22.00
N ILE A 504 -14.50 -58.82 22.24
CA ILE A 504 -13.07 -58.97 22.36
C ILE A 504 -12.57 -58.71 23.77
N LYS A 505 -11.50 -59.39 24.15
CA LYS A 505 -10.72 -59.12 25.38
C LYS A 505 -9.31 -58.78 25.06
N ILE A 506 -8.68 -57.95 25.90
CA ILE A 506 -7.31 -57.48 25.72
C ILE A 506 -6.48 -57.91 26.93
N GLY A 507 -5.28 -58.43 26.66
CA GLY A 507 -4.23 -58.58 27.65
C GLY A 507 -3.39 -57.31 27.71
N ILE A 508 -2.98 -56.83 28.90
CA ILE A 508 -2.19 -55.62 29.09
C ILE A 508 -0.97 -55.92 29.97
N GLY A 509 0.22 -55.59 29.46
CA GLY A 509 1.47 -55.72 30.21
C GLY A 509 2.12 -54.36 30.42
N ILE A 510 2.44 -54.00 31.67
CA ILE A 510 3.06 -52.70 32.01
C ILE A 510 4.38 -52.92 32.74
N ASN A 511 5.44 -52.28 32.31
CA ASN A 511 6.70 -52.33 33.01
C ASN A 511 7.51 -51.03 32.85
N SER A 512 8.19 -50.60 33.91
CA SER A 512 9.03 -49.38 33.92
C SER A 512 10.51 -49.74 33.98
N GLY A 513 11.34 -48.93 33.37
CA GLY A 513 12.79 -49.09 33.43
C GLY A 513 13.51 -48.28 32.39
N ASP A 514 14.85 -48.37 32.46
CA ASP A 514 15.73 -47.72 31.49
C ASP A 514 15.58 -48.38 30.11
N ALA A 515 15.46 -47.55 29.09
CA ALA A 515 15.54 -47.92 27.69
C ALA A 515 16.23 -46.83 26.87
N ILE A 516 16.72 -47.19 25.68
CA ILE A 516 17.17 -46.23 24.68
C ILE A 516 15.94 -45.82 23.87
N ILE A 517 15.64 -44.52 23.86
CA ILE A 517 14.50 -43.96 23.15
C ILE A 517 15.00 -42.97 22.10
N GLY A 518 14.55 -43.13 20.88
CA GLY A 518 14.97 -42.28 19.76
C GLY A 518 14.68 -42.88 18.40
N ASN A 519 15.27 -42.32 17.37
CA ASN A 519 15.15 -42.79 15.99
C ASN A 519 16.00 -44.04 15.77
N MET A 520 15.34 -45.19 15.60
CA MET A 520 15.98 -46.49 15.42
C MET A 520 15.61 -47.10 14.09
N GLY A 521 16.59 -47.64 13.38
CA GLY A 521 16.35 -48.25 12.07
C GLY A 521 17.56 -48.13 11.15
N SER A 522 17.33 -47.95 9.86
CA SER A 522 18.37 -47.75 8.86
C SER A 522 18.48 -46.25 8.49
N ASP A 523 19.52 -45.86 7.81
CA ASP A 523 19.74 -44.49 7.33
C ASP A 523 18.61 -43.98 6.43
N GLN A 524 17.86 -44.87 5.77
CA GLN A 524 16.76 -44.54 4.86
C GLN A 524 15.38 -44.66 5.50
N ARG A 525 15.25 -45.41 6.58
CA ARG A 525 13.96 -45.67 7.28
C ARG A 525 14.23 -45.94 8.75
N PHE A 526 13.71 -45.08 9.58
CA PHE A 526 13.76 -45.22 11.03
C PHE A 526 12.41 -44.87 11.64
N ASP A 527 12.15 -45.48 12.80
CA ASP A 527 10.99 -45.18 13.63
C ASP A 527 11.47 -44.62 14.97
N TYR A 528 10.72 -43.66 15.52
CA TYR A 528 10.98 -43.21 16.89
C TYR A 528 10.40 -44.22 17.84
N THR A 529 11.24 -44.93 18.54
CA THR A 529 10.83 -46.09 19.37
C THR A 529 11.72 -46.27 20.59
N ALA A 530 11.41 -47.24 21.44
CA ALA A 530 12.16 -47.64 22.61
C ALA A 530 12.76 -49.02 22.44
N ILE A 531 14.04 -49.18 22.80
CA ILE A 531 14.72 -50.47 22.83
C ILE A 531 15.36 -50.69 24.20
N GLY A 532 15.09 -51.82 24.83
CA GLY A 532 15.70 -52.16 26.12
C GLY A 532 15.03 -53.37 26.79
N ASP A 533 15.71 -53.90 27.84
CA ASP A 533 15.17 -55.02 28.60
C ASP A 533 13.80 -54.69 29.23
N ALA A 534 13.61 -53.42 29.68
CA ALA A 534 12.34 -52.98 30.27
C ALA A 534 11.16 -53.06 29.30
N VAL A 535 11.40 -52.80 28.00
CA VAL A 535 10.41 -52.93 26.92
C VAL A 535 10.04 -54.41 26.71
N ASN A 536 11.04 -55.24 26.62
CA ASN A 536 10.83 -56.68 26.42
C ASN A 536 10.09 -57.33 27.62
N VAL A 537 10.35 -56.85 28.83
CA VAL A 537 9.62 -57.30 30.03
C VAL A 537 8.16 -56.92 29.94
N ALA A 538 7.84 -55.70 29.52
CA ALA A 538 6.43 -55.28 29.35
C ALA A 538 5.67 -56.18 28.33
N ALA A 539 6.28 -56.50 27.19
CA ALA A 539 5.71 -57.41 26.19
C ALA A 539 5.50 -58.84 26.75
N ARG A 540 6.47 -59.33 27.56
CA ARG A 540 6.32 -60.63 28.21
C ARG A 540 5.25 -60.66 29.30
N LEU A 541 5.08 -59.57 30.03
CA LEU A 541 3.96 -59.44 31.01
C LEU A 541 2.62 -59.48 30.29
N GLU A 542 2.48 -58.79 29.16
CA GLU A 542 1.27 -58.89 28.35
C GLU A 542 0.98 -60.37 28.00
N SER A 543 1.93 -61.05 27.36
CA SER A 543 1.76 -62.46 26.98
C SER A 543 1.52 -63.39 28.19
N GLY A 544 2.03 -63.02 29.36
CA GLY A 544 1.83 -63.74 30.66
C GLY A 544 0.45 -63.58 31.25
N THR A 545 -0.34 -62.61 30.83
CA THR A 545 -1.68 -62.33 31.39
C THR A 545 -2.62 -63.50 31.28
N LYS A 546 -2.56 -64.29 30.19
CA LYS A 546 -3.40 -65.48 29.98
C LYS A 546 -3.06 -66.56 30.97
N ALA A 547 -1.81 -66.85 31.26
CA ALA A 547 -1.35 -67.86 32.20
C ALA A 547 -1.66 -67.46 33.65
N ALA A 548 -1.57 -66.13 33.95
CA ALA A 548 -1.91 -65.62 35.28
C ALA A 548 -3.42 -65.48 35.55
N GLY A 549 -4.26 -65.62 34.52
CA GLY A 549 -5.71 -65.49 34.63
C GLY A 549 -6.23 -64.09 34.92
N VAL A 550 -5.45 -63.06 34.55
CA VAL A 550 -5.78 -61.64 34.76
C VAL A 550 -5.67 -60.88 33.43
N ASP A 551 -6.35 -59.73 33.34
CA ASP A 551 -6.32 -58.95 32.12
C ASP A 551 -5.13 -57.96 32.12
N VAL A 552 -4.62 -57.52 33.27
CA VAL A 552 -3.49 -56.62 33.43
C VAL A 552 -2.39 -57.23 34.30
N LEU A 553 -1.15 -57.23 33.80
CA LEU A 553 0.05 -57.57 34.57
C LEU A 553 1.01 -56.39 34.64
N ILE A 554 1.46 -56.08 35.85
CA ILE A 554 2.30 -54.95 36.17
C ILE A 554 3.62 -55.43 36.76
N GLY A 555 4.75 -54.98 36.22
CA GLY A 555 6.06 -55.35 36.70
C GLY A 555 6.42 -54.68 38.02
N HIS A 556 7.32 -55.31 38.79
CA HIS A 556 7.74 -54.86 40.11
C HIS A 556 8.20 -53.40 40.15
N LYS A 557 8.99 -52.93 39.16
CA LYS A 557 9.48 -51.55 39.15
C LYS A 557 8.35 -50.53 39.00
N THR A 558 7.35 -50.81 38.16
CA THR A 558 6.15 -49.99 38.01
C THR A 558 5.36 -49.95 39.29
N ALA A 559 5.09 -51.13 39.88
CA ALA A 559 4.31 -51.25 41.12
C ALA A 559 4.99 -50.53 42.30
N LYS A 560 6.30 -50.62 42.41
CA LYS A 560 7.06 -49.97 43.50
C LYS A 560 7.02 -48.44 43.44
N ASN A 561 7.01 -47.86 42.24
CA ASN A 561 7.03 -46.40 42.03
C ASN A 561 5.62 -45.81 41.91
N SER A 562 4.61 -46.63 41.73
CA SER A 562 3.22 -46.19 41.61
C SER A 562 2.56 -45.96 42.96
N LYS A 563 1.62 -45.04 42.99
CA LYS A 563 0.73 -44.76 44.13
C LYS A 563 -0.61 -45.52 44.03
N CYS A 564 -0.83 -46.24 42.93
CA CYS A 564 -2.04 -46.98 42.70
C CYS A 564 -2.11 -48.22 43.65
N LYS A 565 -3.31 -48.61 44.08
CA LYS A 565 -3.53 -49.81 44.84
C LYS A 565 -3.44 -51.04 43.90
N LEU A 566 -2.51 -51.92 44.18
CA LEU A 566 -2.24 -53.12 43.36
C LEU A 566 -2.25 -54.35 44.20
N GLN A 567 -2.72 -55.46 43.63
CA GLN A 567 -2.72 -56.78 44.22
C GLN A 567 -1.47 -57.56 43.78
N SER A 568 -0.68 -58.06 44.71
CA SER A 568 0.45 -58.95 44.41
C SER A 568 -0.03 -60.32 43.91
N LEU A 569 0.62 -60.84 42.89
CA LEU A 569 0.40 -62.14 42.33
C LEU A 569 1.61 -63.06 42.54
N PRO A 570 1.45 -64.41 42.43
CA PRO A 570 2.60 -65.32 42.43
C PRO A 570 3.59 -64.91 41.31
N SER A 571 4.88 -64.97 41.61
CA SER A 571 5.93 -64.68 40.64
C SER A 571 5.82 -65.61 39.42
N ILE A 572 5.93 -65.01 38.23
CA ILE A 572 5.85 -65.73 36.95
C ILE A 572 7.23 -65.97 36.36
N GLU A 573 7.43 -67.10 35.65
CA GLU A 573 8.61 -67.33 34.85
C GLU A 573 8.51 -66.53 33.54
N ALA A 574 9.28 -65.47 33.40
CA ALA A 574 9.34 -64.75 32.15
C ALA A 574 10.26 -65.51 31.18
N LYS A 575 9.72 -66.04 30.07
CA LYS A 575 10.47 -66.79 29.05
C LYS A 575 11.78 -66.10 28.65
N GLY A 576 12.94 -66.73 29.00
CA GLY A 576 14.28 -66.21 28.74
C GLY A 576 14.91 -65.34 29.87
N LYS A 577 14.32 -65.33 31.09
CA LYS A 577 15.02 -64.91 32.32
C LYS A 577 15.17 -66.13 33.24
N SER A 578 16.31 -66.21 33.90
CA SER A 578 16.65 -67.26 34.87
C SER A 578 16.01 -67.00 36.24
N GLU A 579 15.46 -65.83 36.48
CA GLU A 579 14.83 -65.44 37.73
C GLU A 579 13.33 -65.20 37.54
N LYS A 580 12.54 -65.61 38.55
CA LYS A 580 11.11 -65.30 38.60
C LYS A 580 10.86 -63.85 38.80
N VAL A 581 9.96 -63.23 37.99
CA VAL A 581 9.61 -61.83 38.07
C VAL A 581 8.40 -61.63 39.00
N GLU A 582 8.52 -60.81 40.03
CA GLU A 582 7.40 -60.37 40.86
C GLU A 582 6.43 -59.54 40.02
N VAL A 583 5.15 -59.87 40.09
CA VAL A 583 4.11 -59.26 39.29
C VAL A 583 2.92 -58.85 40.13
N PHE A 584 2.26 -57.81 39.64
CA PHE A 584 1.06 -57.27 40.29
C PHE A 584 -0.08 -57.16 39.27
N THR A 585 -1.29 -57.04 39.80
CA THR A 585 -2.48 -56.73 38.99
C THR A 585 -3.29 -55.63 39.63
N LEU A 586 -4.29 -55.13 38.93
CA LEU A 586 -5.24 -54.15 39.47
C LEU A 586 -6.05 -54.79 40.60
N GLU A 587 -6.26 -54.07 41.71
CA GLU A 587 -7.14 -54.48 42.77
C GLU A 587 -8.57 -54.46 42.22
N LYS A 588 -9.22 -55.62 42.14
CA LYS A 588 -10.64 -55.69 41.73
C LYS A 588 -11.50 -55.08 42.85
N LYS A 589 -12.24 -54.02 42.50
CA LYS A 589 -13.24 -53.40 43.35
C LYS A 589 -14.43 -54.35 43.59
#